data_3297b56021fdf8afc1afa3d8e9053c69
#
_entry.id   3297b56021fdf8afc1afa3d8e9053c69
#
_cell.length_a   1.000
_cell.length_b   1.000
_cell.length_c   1.000
_cell.angle_alpha   90.00
_cell.angle_beta   90.00
_cell.angle_gamma   90.00
#
_symmetry.space_group_name_H-M   'P 1'
#
loop_
_entity.id
_entity.type
_entity.pdbx_description
1 polymer ?
#
loop_
_entity_poly.entity_id
_entity_poly.type
_entity_poly.pdbx_seq_one_letter_code
_entity_poly.pdbx_strand_id
1 'polypeptide(L)'
;MALHRSNPIIYRLLWGMMCVALILQGWMAWAERSVRQIRIEHRAPFFSPNVVSVHSGTTIRWVNETNEIHTIIADECSMSASCRLNSGVIKPHDSYDLSQLSHGRYAYHCGLHPFMRGTITVLAPREKSAVI
;
A
#
# COMPACT_ATOMS: atom_id res chain seq x y z
N MET A 1 -21.71 58.26 -21.97
CA MET A 1 -21.22 56.92 -22.32
C MET A 1 -19.78 56.84 -21.82
N ALA A 2 -19.56 56.27 -20.62
CA ALA A 2 -18.22 56.18 -20.04
C ALA A 2 -17.62 54.82 -20.41
N LEU A 3 -16.61 54.86 -21.28
CA LEU A 3 -15.82 53.69 -21.63
C LEU A 3 -14.99 53.26 -20.41
N HIS A 4 -15.36 52.13 -19.81
CA HIS A 4 -14.62 51.52 -18.71
C HIS A 4 -13.28 51.06 -19.23
N ARG A 5 -12.22 51.82 -19.00
CA ARG A 5 -10.84 51.53 -19.39
C ARG A 5 -10.32 50.42 -18.48
N SER A 6 -10.41 49.18 -18.92
CA SER A 6 -9.84 48.04 -18.21
C SER A 6 -8.33 48.22 -18.04
N ASN A 7 -7.87 48.20 -16.79
CA ASN A 7 -6.47 48.44 -16.44
C ASN A 7 -5.63 47.19 -16.79
N PRO A 8 -4.73 47.27 -17.80
CA PRO A 8 -3.99 46.09 -18.27
C PRO A 8 -3.04 45.47 -17.21
N ILE A 9 -2.70 46.26 -16.19
CA ILE A 9 -1.84 45.83 -15.09
C ILE A 9 -2.57 44.82 -14.21
N ILE A 10 -3.86 45.03 -13.94
CA ILE A 10 -4.67 44.13 -13.12
C ILE A 10 -4.82 42.76 -13.79
N TYR A 11 -5.03 42.70 -15.09
CA TYR A 11 -5.12 41.44 -15.83
C TYR A 11 -3.81 40.69 -15.85
N ARG A 12 -2.67 41.37 -15.97
CA ARG A 12 -1.35 40.74 -15.91
C ARG A 12 -1.05 40.11 -14.53
N LEU A 13 -1.46 40.79 -13.45
CA LEU A 13 -1.32 40.28 -12.10
C LEU A 13 -2.25 39.08 -11.84
N LEU A 14 -3.48 39.12 -12.29
CA LEU A 14 -4.44 38.02 -12.16
C LEU A 14 -4.00 36.77 -12.96
N TRP A 15 -3.49 36.98 -14.19
CA TRP A 15 -2.94 35.86 -14.98
C TRP A 15 -1.69 35.24 -14.35
N GLY A 16 -0.80 36.09 -13.81
CA GLY A 16 0.39 35.63 -13.09
C GLY A 16 0.04 34.78 -11.86
N MET A 17 -0.93 35.23 -11.05
CA MET A 17 -1.40 34.48 -9.88
C MET A 17 -2.08 33.15 -10.26
N MET A 18 -2.86 33.13 -11.36
CA MET A 18 -3.52 31.93 -11.83
C MET A 18 -2.51 30.88 -12.36
N CYS A 19 -1.46 31.31 -13.07
CA CYS A 19 -0.39 30.43 -13.51
C CYS A 19 0.40 29.85 -12.35
N VAL A 20 0.72 30.63 -11.31
CA VAL A 20 1.41 30.15 -10.12
C VAL A 20 0.56 29.14 -9.35
N ALA A 21 -0.76 29.38 -9.24
CA ALA A 21 -1.67 28.42 -8.60
C ALA A 21 -1.74 27.09 -9.35
N LEU A 22 -1.74 27.09 -10.68
CA LEU A 22 -1.75 25.88 -11.50
C LEU A 22 -0.42 25.10 -11.40
N ILE A 23 0.71 25.79 -11.27
CA ILE A 23 2.02 25.16 -11.10
C ILE A 23 2.11 24.47 -9.72
N LEU A 24 1.59 25.11 -8.67
CA LEU A 24 1.59 24.55 -7.31
C LEU A 24 0.68 23.31 -7.19
N GLN A 25 -0.39 23.22 -7.96
CA GLN A 25 -1.27 22.04 -7.98
C GLN A 25 -0.63 20.83 -8.67
N GLY A 26 0.31 21.04 -9.60
CA GLY A 26 1.04 19.97 -10.29
C GLY A 26 2.07 19.22 -9.42
N TRP A 27 2.43 19.77 -8.27
CA TRP A 27 3.48 19.18 -7.40
C TRP A 27 2.96 18.25 -6.32
N MET A 28 1.64 18.19 -6.12
CA MET A 28 1.01 17.19 -5.27
C MET A 28 0.63 15.93 -6.08
N ALA A 29 1.56 15.39 -6.85
CA ALA A 29 1.47 14.00 -7.26
C ALA A 29 1.67 13.16 -5.99
N TRP A 30 0.59 12.85 -5.29
CA TRP A 30 0.56 11.90 -4.20
C TRP A 30 1.08 10.59 -4.78
N ALA A 31 2.20 10.12 -4.26
CA ALA A 31 2.63 8.76 -4.55
C ALA A 31 1.57 7.84 -3.93
N GLU A 32 0.61 7.40 -4.74
CA GLU A 32 -0.38 6.40 -4.32
C GLU A 32 0.39 5.17 -3.86
N ARG A 33 0.37 4.94 -2.56
CA ARG A 33 0.91 3.70 -2.01
C ARG A 33 0.01 2.59 -2.49
N SER A 34 0.52 1.75 -3.37
CA SER A 34 -0.21 0.57 -3.81
C SER A 34 -0.50 -0.33 -2.61
N VAL A 35 -1.74 -0.77 -2.49
CA VAL A 35 -2.17 -1.73 -1.47
C VAL A 35 -2.49 -3.04 -2.17
N ARG A 36 -1.92 -4.14 -1.67
CA ARG A 36 -2.25 -5.50 -2.09
C ARG A 36 -3.06 -6.18 -1.00
N GLN A 37 -4.32 -6.49 -1.27
CA GLN A 37 -5.19 -7.15 -0.33
C GLN A 37 -5.10 -8.67 -0.45
N ILE A 38 -5.12 -9.34 0.72
CA ILE A 38 -5.24 -10.78 0.89
C ILE A 38 -6.39 -11.00 1.85
N ARG A 39 -7.39 -11.80 1.45
CA ARG A 39 -8.50 -12.15 2.32
C ARG A 39 -8.18 -13.40 3.11
N ILE A 40 -8.61 -13.46 4.35
CA ILE A 40 -8.62 -14.66 5.19
C ILE A 40 -10.03 -15.24 5.10
N GLU A 41 -10.14 -16.47 4.59
CA GLU A 41 -11.41 -17.13 4.25
C GLU A 41 -11.55 -18.46 4.98
N HIS A 42 -12.80 -18.91 5.17
CA HIS A 42 -13.11 -20.20 5.83
C HIS A 42 -12.72 -21.44 5.02
N ARG A 43 -12.49 -21.31 3.72
CA ARG A 43 -12.23 -22.43 2.81
C ARG A 43 -10.83 -22.33 2.24
N ALA A 44 -10.24 -23.50 1.95
CA ALA A 44 -8.96 -23.54 1.26
C ALA A 44 -9.00 -22.73 -0.06
N PRO A 45 -7.94 -21.98 -0.38
CA PRO A 45 -6.62 -21.99 0.26
C PRO A 45 -6.49 -21.14 1.54
N PHE A 46 -7.56 -20.70 2.16
CA PHE A 46 -7.69 -19.88 3.38
C PHE A 46 -7.13 -18.48 3.29
N PHE A 47 -6.07 -18.24 2.55
CA PHE A 47 -5.58 -16.92 2.13
C PHE A 47 -5.86 -16.75 0.64
N SER A 48 -6.57 -15.70 0.28
CA SER A 48 -6.97 -15.46 -1.11
C SER A 48 -6.53 -14.05 -1.57
N PRO A 49 -5.56 -13.96 -2.50
CA PRO A 49 -4.71 -15.02 -3.03
C PRO A 49 -3.67 -15.51 -1.99
N ASN A 50 -3.31 -16.80 -2.05
CA ASN A 50 -2.31 -17.39 -1.13
C ASN A 50 -0.85 -17.18 -1.60
N VAL A 51 -0.64 -16.79 -2.84
CA VAL A 51 0.67 -16.40 -3.40
C VAL A 51 0.53 -15.03 -4.06
N VAL A 52 1.35 -14.08 -3.64
CA VAL A 52 1.36 -12.74 -4.20
C VAL A 52 2.78 -12.28 -4.52
N SER A 53 2.90 -11.48 -5.58
CA SER A 53 4.12 -10.73 -5.89
C SER A 53 3.80 -9.25 -5.87
N VAL A 54 4.62 -8.47 -5.17
CA VAL A 54 4.47 -7.02 -5.02
C VAL A 54 5.82 -6.34 -5.19
N HIS A 55 5.83 -5.06 -5.54
CA HIS A 55 7.06 -4.27 -5.51
C HIS A 55 7.33 -3.70 -4.12
N SER A 56 8.59 -3.45 -3.80
CA SER A 56 8.98 -2.74 -2.57
C SER A 56 8.19 -1.45 -2.40
N GLY A 57 7.74 -1.19 -1.18
CA GLY A 57 6.89 -0.03 -0.86
C GLY A 57 5.39 -0.28 -1.00
N THR A 58 4.96 -1.44 -1.52
CA THR A 58 3.55 -1.83 -1.50
C THR A 58 3.13 -2.21 -0.09
N THR A 59 1.99 -1.69 0.36
CA THR A 59 1.35 -2.14 1.60
C THR A 59 0.58 -3.43 1.33
N ILE A 60 0.78 -4.44 2.17
CA ILE A 60 0.02 -5.68 2.12
C ILE A 60 -1.01 -5.62 3.25
N ARG A 61 -2.27 -5.83 2.89
CA ARG A 61 -3.39 -5.81 3.82
C ARG A 61 -4.04 -7.19 3.87
N TRP A 62 -4.05 -7.81 5.05
CA TRP A 62 -4.88 -8.98 5.31
C TRP A 62 -6.20 -8.54 5.91
N VAL A 63 -7.30 -9.03 5.35
CA VAL A 63 -8.66 -8.76 5.83
C VAL A 63 -9.25 -10.08 6.30
N ASN A 64 -9.63 -10.14 7.57
CA ASN A 64 -10.26 -11.31 8.15
C ASN A 64 -11.77 -11.32 7.82
N GLU A 65 -12.16 -12.08 6.81
CA GLU A 65 -13.57 -12.25 6.42
C GLU A 65 -14.25 -13.41 7.18
N THR A 66 -13.61 -13.93 8.22
CA THR A 66 -14.16 -15.04 9.02
C THR A 66 -14.73 -14.55 10.35
N ASN A 67 -15.40 -15.44 11.08
CA ASN A 67 -15.88 -15.20 12.44
C ASN A 67 -14.89 -15.67 13.52
N GLU A 68 -13.67 -16.08 13.12
CA GLU A 68 -12.64 -16.58 14.00
C GLU A 68 -11.47 -15.61 14.08
N ILE A 69 -10.67 -15.74 15.12
CA ILE A 69 -9.42 -15.00 15.24
C ILE A 69 -8.32 -15.69 14.43
N HIS A 70 -7.47 -14.90 13.78
CA HIS A 70 -6.31 -15.39 13.03
C HIS A 70 -5.05 -14.60 13.39
N THR A 71 -3.91 -15.10 12.97
CA THR A 71 -2.61 -14.41 13.04
C THR A 71 -1.88 -14.59 11.74
N ILE A 72 -0.94 -13.70 11.43
CA ILE A 72 -0.02 -13.82 10.29
C ILE A 72 1.40 -13.82 10.83
N ILE A 73 2.11 -14.91 10.67
CA ILE A 73 3.46 -15.09 11.19
C ILE A 73 4.35 -15.64 10.08
N ALA A 74 5.47 -14.96 9.79
CA ALA A 74 6.44 -15.51 8.84
C ALA A 74 7.09 -16.79 9.41
N ASP A 75 7.33 -17.78 8.56
CA ASP A 75 7.92 -19.04 8.97
C ASP A 75 9.32 -18.84 9.60
N GLU A 76 10.06 -17.83 9.17
CA GLU A 76 11.36 -17.44 9.73
C GLU A 76 11.28 -16.85 11.14
N CYS A 77 10.12 -16.38 11.57
CA CYS A 77 9.94 -15.73 12.88
C CYS A 77 10.06 -16.68 14.06
N SER A 78 9.88 -17.98 13.84
CA SER A 78 10.07 -19.00 14.87
C SER A 78 11.53 -19.17 15.30
N MET A 79 12.49 -18.62 14.53
CA MET A 79 13.93 -18.79 14.72
C MET A 79 14.69 -17.50 15.02
N SER A 80 14.01 -16.33 15.00
CA SER A 80 14.67 -15.02 15.10
C SER A 80 13.91 -14.03 15.98
N ALA A 81 14.62 -13.32 16.84
CA ALA A 81 14.07 -12.24 17.66
C ALA A 81 13.65 -11.01 16.85
N SER A 82 14.03 -10.89 15.58
CA SER A 82 13.71 -9.77 14.70
C SER A 82 12.63 -10.12 13.66
N CYS A 83 11.48 -10.56 14.14
CA CYS A 83 10.34 -10.89 13.28
C CYS A 83 9.66 -9.64 12.71
N ARG A 84 9.73 -9.47 11.39
CA ARG A 84 9.08 -8.34 10.70
C ARG A 84 7.63 -8.60 10.33
N LEU A 85 7.25 -9.85 10.17
CA LEU A 85 5.89 -10.27 9.83
C LEU A 85 5.30 -11.07 10.98
N ASN A 86 4.72 -10.36 11.93
CA ASN A 86 3.91 -10.89 13.03
C ASN A 86 2.78 -9.90 13.29
N SER A 87 1.55 -10.28 12.94
CA SER A 87 0.38 -9.41 13.06
C SER A 87 -0.15 -9.30 14.50
N GLY A 88 0.24 -10.23 15.38
CA GLY A 88 -0.59 -10.49 16.55
C GLY A 88 -1.97 -11.01 16.14
N VAL A 89 -2.97 -10.83 17.00
CA VAL A 89 -4.34 -11.30 16.78
C VAL A 89 -5.09 -10.36 15.84
N ILE A 90 -5.62 -10.90 14.75
CA ILE A 90 -6.56 -10.24 13.84
C ILE A 90 -7.96 -10.75 14.19
N LYS A 91 -8.81 -9.88 14.72
CA LYS A 91 -10.18 -10.22 15.13
C LYS A 91 -11.09 -10.46 13.91
N PRO A 92 -12.27 -11.09 14.09
CA PRO A 92 -13.29 -11.17 13.06
C PRO A 92 -13.57 -9.81 12.42
N HIS A 93 -13.61 -9.78 11.09
CA HIS A 93 -13.88 -8.59 10.27
C HIS A 93 -12.90 -7.42 10.43
N ASP A 94 -11.77 -7.66 11.08
CA ASP A 94 -10.67 -6.71 11.23
C ASP A 94 -9.59 -6.92 10.17
N SER A 95 -8.62 -6.02 10.10
CA SER A 95 -7.53 -6.09 9.13
C SER A 95 -6.17 -5.81 9.75
N TYR A 96 -5.12 -6.32 9.11
CA TYR A 96 -3.73 -6.05 9.44
C TYR A 96 -2.98 -5.53 8.22
N ASP A 97 -2.31 -4.40 8.36
CA ASP A 97 -1.51 -3.77 7.32
C ASP A 97 -0.03 -3.90 7.63
N LEU A 98 0.73 -4.38 6.65
CA LEU A 98 2.18 -4.42 6.69
C LEU A 98 2.74 -3.64 5.51
N SER A 99 3.50 -2.60 5.81
CA SER A 99 4.27 -1.83 4.84
C SER A 99 5.77 -2.07 5.04
N GLN A 100 6.56 -1.80 4.00
CA GLN A 100 8.03 -1.79 4.09
C GLN A 100 8.71 -3.17 4.29
N LEU A 101 8.18 -4.23 3.68
CA LEU A 101 8.95 -5.44 3.50
C LEU A 101 10.11 -5.19 2.53
N SER A 102 11.30 -5.68 2.91
CA SER A 102 12.47 -5.67 2.05
C SER A 102 12.30 -6.62 0.86
N HIS A 103 13.07 -6.44 -0.20
CA HIS A 103 13.13 -7.41 -1.30
C HIS A 103 13.44 -8.82 -0.76
N GLY A 104 12.64 -9.79 -1.19
CA GLY A 104 12.78 -11.17 -0.71
C GLY A 104 11.49 -11.99 -0.85
N ARG A 105 11.56 -13.23 -0.41
CA ARG A 105 10.44 -14.16 -0.35
C ARG A 105 10.11 -14.47 1.11
N TYR A 106 8.84 -14.33 1.47
CA TYR A 106 8.32 -14.53 2.82
C TYR A 106 7.21 -15.58 2.78
N ALA A 107 7.52 -16.79 3.23
CA ALA A 107 6.51 -17.78 3.54
C ALA A 107 5.90 -17.44 4.91
N TYR A 108 4.58 -17.58 5.05
CA TYR A 108 3.88 -17.28 6.28
C TYR A 108 2.73 -18.25 6.52
N HIS A 109 2.27 -18.30 7.76
CA HIS A 109 1.15 -19.13 8.18
C HIS A 109 0.32 -18.43 9.25
N CYS A 110 -0.86 -18.98 9.54
CA CYS A 110 -1.60 -18.61 10.74
C CYS A 110 -1.06 -19.40 11.94
N GLY A 111 -0.60 -18.71 12.99
CA GLY A 111 -0.07 -19.37 14.17
C GLY A 111 -1.07 -20.23 14.95
N LEU A 112 -2.39 -19.95 14.77
CA LEU A 112 -3.48 -20.74 15.37
C LEU A 112 -3.88 -21.92 14.47
N HIS A 113 -3.67 -21.81 13.16
CA HIS A 113 -4.07 -22.78 12.15
C HIS A 113 -2.88 -23.04 11.18
N PRO A 114 -1.88 -23.83 11.55
CA PRO A 114 -0.62 -23.94 10.79
C PRO A 114 -0.76 -24.49 9.35
N PHE A 115 -1.90 -25.09 9.02
CA PHE A 115 -2.22 -25.52 7.66
C PHE A 115 -2.61 -24.35 6.74
N MET A 116 -2.99 -23.20 7.29
CA MET A 116 -3.26 -21.98 6.53
C MET A 116 -1.92 -21.31 6.20
N ARG A 117 -1.52 -21.40 4.93
CA ARG A 117 -0.20 -20.95 4.47
C ARG A 117 -0.29 -20.02 3.26
N GLY A 118 0.62 -19.06 3.19
CA GLY A 118 0.77 -18.17 2.06
C GLY A 118 2.22 -17.80 1.78
N THR A 119 2.45 -17.15 0.66
CA THR A 119 3.76 -16.66 0.26
C THR A 119 3.66 -15.26 -0.35
N ILE A 120 4.53 -14.38 0.08
CA ILE A 120 4.73 -13.05 -0.49
C ILE A 120 6.10 -13.01 -1.12
N THR A 121 6.18 -12.56 -2.38
CA THR A 121 7.44 -12.22 -3.04
C THR A 121 7.50 -10.70 -3.21
N VAL A 122 8.46 -10.06 -2.57
CA VAL A 122 8.71 -8.63 -2.72
C VAL A 122 9.79 -8.45 -3.78
N LEU A 123 9.42 -7.84 -4.90
CA LEU A 123 10.30 -7.52 -6.00
C LEU A 123 11.04 -6.22 -5.71
N ALA A 124 12.21 -6.05 -6.34
CA ALA A 124 12.95 -4.78 -6.27
C ALA A 124 12.06 -3.59 -6.68
N PRO A 125 12.38 -2.37 -6.23
CA PRO A 125 11.70 -1.18 -6.69
C PRO A 125 11.71 -1.12 -8.22
N ARG A 126 10.61 -0.63 -8.83
CA ARG A 126 10.63 -0.32 -10.27
C ARG A 126 11.61 0.82 -10.48
N GLU A 127 12.65 0.59 -11.26
CA GLU A 127 13.45 1.69 -11.79
C GLU A 127 12.50 2.60 -12.60
N LYS A 128 12.46 3.87 -12.24
CA LYS A 128 11.82 4.86 -13.10
C LYS A 128 12.66 4.89 -14.36
N SER A 129 12.14 4.34 -15.47
CA SER A 129 12.77 4.50 -16.78
C SER A 129 13.00 6.00 -16.97
N ALA A 130 14.27 6.41 -16.97
CA ALA A 130 14.63 7.75 -17.38
C ALA A 130 14.20 7.85 -18.84
N VAL A 131 13.13 8.61 -19.09
CA VAL A 131 12.77 9.00 -20.46
C VAL A 131 13.87 9.97 -20.88
N ILE A 132 14.73 9.49 -21.77
CA ILE A 132 15.75 10.29 -22.43
C ILE A 132 15.06 11.15 -23.49
#